data_853bda71ee8327051307fa971277dbba
#
_entry.id   853bda71ee8327051307fa971277dbba
#
_cell.length_a   1.000
_cell.length_b   1.000
_cell.length_c   1.000
_cell.angle_alpha   90.00
_cell.angle_beta   90.00
_cell.angle_gamma   90.00
#
_symmetry.space_group_name_H-M   'P 1'
#
loop_
_entity.id
_entity.type
_entity.pdbx_description
1 polymer ?
#
loop_
_entity_poly.entity_id
_entity_poly.type
_entity_poly.pdbx_seq_one_letter_code
_entity_poly.pdbx_strand_id
1 'polypeptide(L)'
;GRKVETSLIEEFIYPKYGPGQLWETAAAEIEAMGGQIVKNCKVTGVRTENGKVTALETEGTNGSKQAIEGDIFISSMPLKDLVASMDETVPKDIRAIAEGLPYRDFVTVGLLVDHLNLKNLTKIRTLNNIVPDCWIYVQDTGVKLGRIQIFNNWSPYLVEDVDSKVWIGLEYFCNEGDSFWNLSEEKCVRLAAEELIRMGVINRKEDVLDSHREKVKKAYPAYFDTYSQIDQLISYLNGFENLYCVGRNGQHRYNNMDHSMATAFETVKNILTGEKSRENIWNVNTEKEYHEEKA
;
A
#
# COMPACT_ATOMS: atom_id res chain seq x y z
N GLY A 1 -3.47 23.09 -22.63
CA GLY A 1 -4.11 22.36 -21.57
C GLY A 1 -4.32 20.92 -22.00
N ARG A 2 -3.46 19.99 -21.58
CA ARG A 2 -3.78 18.56 -21.64
C ARG A 2 -4.81 18.31 -20.53
N LYS A 3 -6.02 17.91 -20.89
CA LYS A 3 -6.93 17.25 -19.96
C LYS A 3 -6.21 15.99 -19.50
N VAL A 4 -5.85 15.93 -18.23
CA VAL A 4 -5.52 14.66 -17.58
C VAL A 4 -6.86 13.94 -17.49
N GLU A 5 -7.11 13.03 -18.40
CA GLU A 5 -8.20 12.07 -18.24
C GLU A 5 -7.77 11.14 -17.11
N THR A 6 -8.39 11.32 -15.94
CA THR A 6 -8.47 10.25 -14.96
C THR A 6 -9.26 9.16 -15.65
N SER A 7 -8.59 8.23 -16.31
CA SER A 7 -9.26 7.11 -16.94
C SER A 7 -9.87 6.28 -15.83
N LEU A 8 -11.19 6.27 -15.76
CA LEU A 8 -11.90 5.24 -15.04
C LEU A 8 -11.45 3.92 -15.66
N ILE A 9 -10.76 3.09 -14.87
CA ILE A 9 -10.32 1.77 -15.33
C ILE A 9 -11.60 0.93 -15.46
N GLU A 10 -12.02 0.69 -16.70
CA GLU A 10 -13.24 -0.06 -16.99
C GLU A 10 -13.00 -1.57 -16.91
N GLU A 11 -11.80 -2.02 -17.28
CA GLU A 11 -11.43 -3.44 -17.26
C GLU A 11 -10.03 -3.62 -16.65
N PHE A 12 -9.87 -4.62 -15.80
CA PHE A 12 -8.58 -4.97 -15.18
C PHE A 12 -8.52 -6.47 -14.86
N ILE A 13 -7.30 -6.99 -14.72
CA ILE A 13 -7.07 -8.35 -14.26
C ILE A 13 -7.03 -8.36 -12.73
N TYR A 14 -7.76 -9.30 -12.14
CA TYR A 14 -7.79 -9.47 -10.71
C TYR A 14 -7.56 -10.95 -10.35
N PRO A 15 -6.62 -11.28 -9.46
CA PRO A 15 -6.37 -12.66 -9.06
C PRO A 15 -7.58 -13.28 -8.37
N LYS A 16 -7.84 -14.56 -8.67
CA LYS A 16 -9.01 -15.30 -8.18
C LYS A 16 -9.22 -15.17 -6.66
N TYR A 17 -8.16 -15.30 -5.89
CA TYR A 17 -8.17 -15.23 -4.43
C TYR A 17 -7.56 -13.92 -3.88
N GLY A 18 -7.67 -12.85 -4.65
CA GLY A 18 -7.18 -11.53 -4.28
C GLY A 18 -5.72 -11.27 -4.69
N PRO A 19 -5.24 -10.03 -4.52
CA PRO A 19 -3.90 -9.62 -4.97
C PRO A 19 -2.76 -10.42 -4.31
N GLY A 20 -2.96 -10.89 -3.07
CA GLY A 20 -1.99 -11.71 -2.36
C GLY A 20 -1.62 -13.00 -3.09
N GLN A 21 -2.55 -13.60 -3.83
CA GLN A 21 -2.31 -14.81 -4.61
C GLN A 21 -1.19 -14.64 -5.65
N LEU A 22 -1.12 -13.48 -6.31
CA LEU A 22 -0.05 -13.17 -7.25
C LEU A 22 1.33 -13.22 -6.56
N TRP A 23 1.41 -12.61 -5.39
CA TRP A 23 2.68 -12.51 -4.65
C TRP A 23 3.08 -13.83 -3.99
N GLU A 24 2.13 -14.61 -3.52
CA GLU A 24 2.38 -15.96 -3.02
C GLU A 24 2.91 -16.87 -4.13
N THR A 25 2.34 -16.78 -5.32
CA THR A 25 2.81 -17.52 -6.50
C THR A 25 4.23 -17.09 -6.89
N ALA A 26 4.48 -15.78 -6.97
CA ALA A 26 5.80 -15.25 -7.28
C ALA A 26 6.86 -15.68 -6.23
N ALA A 27 6.51 -15.64 -4.95
CA ALA A 27 7.40 -16.10 -3.88
C ALA A 27 7.74 -17.60 -4.02
N ALA A 28 6.75 -18.44 -4.30
CA ALA A 28 6.96 -19.88 -4.50
C ALA A 28 7.87 -20.15 -5.72
N GLU A 29 7.71 -19.41 -6.81
CA GLU A 29 8.57 -19.51 -7.99
C GLU A 29 10.00 -19.06 -7.68
N ILE A 30 10.21 -17.98 -6.92
CA ILE A 30 11.52 -17.53 -6.48
C ILE A 30 12.22 -18.63 -5.66
N GLU A 31 11.53 -19.23 -4.71
CA GLU A 31 12.07 -20.32 -3.88
C GLU A 31 12.41 -21.55 -4.74
N ALA A 32 11.54 -21.90 -5.70
CA ALA A 32 11.80 -23.00 -6.63
C ALA A 32 13.03 -22.78 -7.52
N MET A 33 13.36 -21.52 -7.82
CA MET A 33 14.57 -21.14 -8.55
C MET A 33 15.82 -21.04 -7.65
N GLY A 34 15.71 -21.34 -6.36
CA GLY A 34 16.81 -21.29 -5.39
C GLY A 34 16.98 -19.95 -4.68
N GLY A 35 16.06 -19.02 -4.88
CA GLY A 35 15.99 -17.77 -4.11
C GLY A 35 15.53 -18.01 -2.67
N GLN A 36 15.68 -17.00 -1.82
CA GLN A 36 15.28 -17.06 -0.42
C GLN A 36 14.28 -15.96 -0.10
N ILE A 37 13.19 -16.33 0.59
CA ILE A 37 12.22 -15.40 1.15
C ILE A 37 12.36 -15.41 2.68
N VAL A 38 12.84 -14.29 3.24
CA VAL A 38 13.04 -14.14 4.69
C VAL A 38 11.90 -13.33 5.26
N LYS A 39 11.01 -13.99 5.99
CA LYS A 39 9.85 -13.36 6.67
C LYS A 39 10.17 -13.06 8.13
N ASN A 40 9.36 -12.19 8.75
CA ASN A 40 9.50 -11.82 10.17
C ASN A 40 10.89 -11.27 10.51
N CYS A 41 11.47 -10.55 9.56
CA CYS A 41 12.81 -10.00 9.64
C CYS A 41 12.77 -8.54 9.17
N LYS A 42 13.14 -7.61 10.04
CA LYS A 42 13.16 -6.18 9.76
C LYS A 42 14.59 -5.74 9.45
N VAL A 43 14.76 -4.95 8.38
CA VAL A 43 16.01 -4.22 8.15
C VAL A 43 16.09 -3.07 9.15
N THR A 44 17.17 -3.03 9.92
CA THR A 44 17.42 -2.03 10.98
C THR A 44 18.64 -1.17 10.70
N GLY A 45 19.52 -1.60 9.77
CA GLY A 45 20.69 -0.85 9.36
C GLY A 45 21.08 -1.11 7.92
N VAL A 46 21.69 -0.11 7.29
CA VAL A 46 22.26 -0.20 5.94
C VAL A 46 23.71 0.25 6.04
N ARG A 47 24.65 -0.69 5.82
CA ARG A 47 26.07 -0.41 5.81
C ARG A 47 26.50 0.10 4.46
N THR A 48 27.25 1.19 4.44
CA THR A 48 27.77 1.79 3.21
C THR A 48 29.27 1.98 3.30
N GLU A 49 29.96 1.79 2.19
CA GLU A 49 31.38 2.04 2.05
C GLU A 49 31.70 2.47 0.61
N ASN A 50 32.45 3.56 0.46
CA ASN A 50 32.92 4.06 -0.84
C ASN A 50 31.82 4.21 -1.91
N GLY A 51 30.64 4.74 -1.53
CA GLY A 51 29.52 4.95 -2.45
C GLY A 51 28.75 3.69 -2.83
N LYS A 52 28.91 2.61 -2.05
CA LYS A 52 28.18 1.35 -2.23
C LYS A 52 27.50 0.95 -0.93
N VAL A 53 26.38 0.27 -1.05
CA VAL A 53 25.80 -0.53 0.05
C VAL A 53 26.55 -1.87 0.08
N THR A 54 26.99 -2.29 1.27
CA THR A 54 27.76 -3.54 1.46
C THR A 54 26.98 -4.62 2.19
N ALA A 55 26.12 -4.24 3.13
CA ALA A 55 25.31 -5.17 3.89
C ALA A 55 24.06 -4.49 4.46
N LEU A 56 23.09 -5.31 4.79
CA LEU A 56 21.90 -4.94 5.57
C LEU A 56 22.01 -5.57 6.96
N GLU A 57 21.77 -4.77 7.99
CA GLU A 57 21.55 -5.29 9.33
C GLU A 57 20.08 -5.60 9.51
N THR A 58 19.77 -6.77 10.05
CA THR A 58 18.40 -7.23 10.21
C THR A 58 18.14 -7.73 11.62
N GLU A 59 16.90 -7.62 12.04
CA GLU A 59 16.41 -8.10 13.33
C GLU A 59 15.14 -8.93 13.14
N GLY A 60 15.20 -10.18 13.55
CA GLY A 60 14.04 -11.08 13.56
C GLY A 60 13.08 -10.76 14.70
N THR A 61 11.84 -11.22 14.61
CA THR A 61 10.83 -11.06 15.68
C THR A 61 11.21 -11.70 17.00
N ASN A 62 12.14 -12.67 16.96
CA ASN A 62 12.74 -13.29 18.15
C ASN A 62 13.94 -12.49 18.71
N GLY A 63 14.23 -11.32 18.16
CA GLY A 63 15.38 -10.47 18.54
C GLY A 63 16.73 -10.93 17.98
N SER A 64 16.76 -11.96 17.12
CA SER A 64 18.01 -12.38 16.45
C SER A 64 18.48 -11.30 15.48
N LYS A 65 19.77 -10.99 15.52
CA LYS A 65 20.39 -10.00 14.62
C LYS A 65 21.38 -10.69 13.70
N GLN A 66 21.37 -10.27 12.45
CA GLN A 66 22.31 -10.76 11.45
C GLN A 66 22.60 -9.67 10.42
N ALA A 67 23.73 -9.81 9.74
CA ALA A 67 24.09 -9.01 8.59
C ALA A 67 23.91 -9.85 7.31
N ILE A 68 23.30 -9.26 6.30
CA ILE A 68 23.11 -9.88 4.98
C ILE A 68 23.95 -9.08 3.98
N GLU A 69 24.98 -9.69 3.43
CA GLU A 69 25.82 -9.11 2.39
C GLU A 69 25.20 -9.31 1.02
N GLY A 70 25.57 -8.47 0.06
CA GLY A 70 25.11 -8.55 -1.31
C GLY A 70 25.85 -7.60 -2.25
N ASP A 71 25.75 -7.85 -3.53
CA ASP A 71 26.36 -7.02 -4.57
C ASP A 71 25.43 -5.91 -5.05
N ILE A 72 24.11 -6.17 -5.06
CA ILE A 72 23.07 -5.26 -5.52
C ILE A 72 21.95 -5.24 -4.49
N PHE A 73 21.46 -4.05 -4.18
CA PHE A 73 20.38 -3.83 -3.20
C PHE A 73 19.22 -3.11 -3.87
N ILE A 74 18.05 -3.70 -3.79
CA ILE A 74 16.79 -3.11 -4.29
C ILE A 74 15.88 -2.89 -3.08
N SER A 75 15.57 -1.63 -2.78
CA SER A 75 14.77 -1.24 -1.63
C SER A 75 13.37 -0.82 -2.06
N SER A 76 12.35 -1.44 -1.48
CA SER A 76 10.97 -0.99 -1.54
C SER A 76 10.49 -0.38 -0.22
N MET A 77 11.38 -0.27 0.77
CA MET A 77 11.02 0.33 2.05
C MET A 77 10.81 1.86 1.91
N PRO A 78 10.00 2.47 2.79
CA PRO A 78 9.81 3.91 2.77
C PRO A 78 11.15 4.67 2.78
N LEU A 79 11.29 5.70 1.94
CA LEU A 79 12.53 6.50 1.87
C LEU A 79 12.96 7.04 3.23
N LYS A 80 12.01 7.45 4.05
CA LYS A 80 12.22 7.86 5.44
C LYS A 80 12.92 6.76 6.26
N ASP A 81 12.44 5.52 6.15
CA ASP A 81 12.96 4.39 6.92
C ASP A 81 14.32 3.92 6.35
N LEU A 82 14.50 3.98 5.04
CA LEU A 82 15.76 3.68 4.38
C LEU A 82 16.87 4.59 4.90
N VAL A 83 16.64 5.91 4.86
CA VAL A 83 17.63 6.90 5.31
C VAL A 83 17.87 6.83 6.82
N ALA A 84 16.82 6.58 7.61
CA ALA A 84 16.96 6.38 9.05
C ALA A 84 17.81 5.15 9.41
N SER A 85 17.82 4.14 8.52
CA SER A 85 18.62 2.93 8.68
C SER A 85 20.08 3.09 8.22
N MET A 86 20.42 4.17 7.52
CA MET A 86 21.79 4.49 7.11
C MET A 86 22.57 5.10 8.28
N ASP A 87 23.90 5.00 8.22
CA ASP A 87 24.80 5.55 9.22
C ASP A 87 24.88 7.09 9.23
N GLU A 88 25.71 7.63 10.11
CA GLU A 88 25.87 9.07 10.32
C GLU A 88 26.55 9.81 9.14
N THR A 89 27.00 9.10 8.12
CA THR A 89 27.62 9.71 6.92
C THR A 89 26.59 10.39 6.01
N VAL A 90 25.31 10.11 6.19
CA VAL A 90 24.23 10.81 5.49
C VAL A 90 24.24 12.28 5.87
N PRO A 91 24.32 13.23 4.90
CA PRO A 91 24.25 14.65 5.17
C PRO A 91 23.00 15.03 5.98
N LYS A 92 23.15 15.97 6.91
CA LYS A 92 22.06 16.37 7.81
C LYS A 92 20.83 16.93 7.08
N ASP A 93 21.04 17.66 6.02
CA ASP A 93 19.98 18.20 5.15
C ASP A 93 19.21 17.08 4.43
N ILE A 94 19.91 16.08 3.91
CA ILE A 94 19.30 14.90 3.29
C ILE A 94 18.50 14.09 4.29
N ARG A 95 19.04 13.90 5.50
CA ARG A 95 18.33 13.23 6.60
C ARG A 95 17.06 14.00 6.98
N ALA A 96 17.15 15.32 7.10
CA ALA A 96 16.00 16.17 7.41
C ALA A 96 14.90 16.09 6.34
N ILE A 97 15.28 16.06 5.07
CA ILE A 97 14.32 15.87 3.96
C ILE A 97 13.60 14.54 4.10
N ALA A 98 14.33 13.44 4.31
CA ALA A 98 13.75 12.11 4.45
C ALA A 98 12.84 11.99 5.68
N GLU A 99 13.26 12.51 6.82
CA GLU A 99 12.48 12.52 8.07
C GLU A 99 11.19 13.31 7.94
N GLY A 100 11.20 14.39 7.15
CA GLY A 100 10.05 15.26 6.94
C GLY A 100 9.06 14.73 5.89
N LEU A 101 9.37 13.65 5.15
CA LEU A 101 8.44 13.10 4.16
C LEU A 101 7.15 12.63 4.82
N PRO A 102 5.99 13.16 4.41
CA PRO A 102 4.73 12.87 5.04
C PRO A 102 4.08 11.61 4.48
N TYR A 103 3.33 10.94 5.32
CA TYR A 103 2.50 9.79 4.97
C TYR A 103 1.12 9.94 5.59
N ARG A 104 0.16 9.25 5.02
CA ARG A 104 -1.13 9.00 5.62
C ARG A 104 -1.28 7.51 5.87
N ASP A 105 -1.72 7.18 7.08
CA ASP A 105 -2.04 5.81 7.48
C ASP A 105 -3.52 5.53 7.23
N PHE A 106 -3.93 4.29 7.29
CA PHE A 106 -5.34 3.97 7.32
C PHE A 106 -5.63 2.71 8.14
N VAL A 107 -6.87 2.62 8.55
CA VAL A 107 -7.43 1.42 9.16
C VAL A 107 -8.50 0.89 8.24
N THR A 108 -8.45 -0.41 7.94
CA THR A 108 -9.55 -1.09 7.27
C THR A 108 -10.26 -2.01 8.25
N VAL A 109 -11.60 -1.94 8.23
CA VAL A 109 -12.47 -2.83 9.01
C VAL A 109 -13.24 -3.71 8.04
N GLY A 110 -12.92 -5.00 8.01
CA GLY A 110 -13.68 -5.98 7.26
C GLY A 110 -14.92 -6.39 8.05
N LEU A 111 -16.07 -6.41 7.40
CA LEU A 111 -17.31 -6.94 7.97
C LEU A 111 -17.92 -7.95 7.01
N LEU A 112 -18.19 -9.16 7.50
CA LEU A 112 -19.04 -10.12 6.83
C LEU A 112 -20.48 -9.86 7.26
N VAL A 113 -21.33 -9.53 6.30
CA VAL A 113 -22.75 -9.23 6.56
C VAL A 113 -23.67 -10.19 5.82
N ASP A 114 -24.86 -10.39 6.34
CA ASP A 114 -25.85 -11.26 5.72
C ASP A 114 -26.51 -10.61 4.48
N HIS A 115 -26.52 -9.29 4.40
CA HIS A 115 -27.04 -8.54 3.25
C HIS A 115 -26.54 -7.09 3.26
N LEU A 116 -26.72 -6.43 2.12
CA LEU A 116 -26.64 -4.97 2.01
C LEU A 116 -28.01 -4.42 1.56
N ASN A 117 -28.41 -3.28 2.14
CA ASN A 117 -29.62 -2.56 1.71
C ASN A 117 -29.39 -1.77 0.40
N LEU A 118 -28.14 -1.72 -0.09
CA LEU A 118 -27.79 -1.08 -1.35
C LEU A 118 -28.32 -1.91 -2.51
N LYS A 119 -29.37 -1.39 -3.17
CA LYS A 119 -30.04 -2.09 -4.27
C LYS A 119 -29.31 -1.88 -5.59
N ASN A 120 -29.20 -2.93 -6.37
CA ASN A 120 -28.77 -2.83 -7.76
C ASN A 120 -29.91 -2.25 -8.62
N LEU A 121 -29.81 -0.97 -8.95
CA LEU A 121 -30.74 -0.28 -9.83
C LEU A 121 -30.28 -0.26 -11.29
N THR A 122 -29.19 -0.96 -11.61
CA THR A 122 -28.59 -1.00 -12.94
C THR A 122 -29.05 -2.23 -13.73
N LYS A 123 -28.63 -2.32 -15.01
CA LYS A 123 -28.81 -3.50 -15.84
C LYS A 123 -27.67 -4.53 -15.70
N ILE A 124 -26.63 -4.19 -14.94
CA ILE A 124 -25.48 -5.06 -14.71
C ILE A 124 -25.91 -6.18 -13.77
N ARG A 125 -25.68 -7.42 -14.18
CA ARG A 125 -25.98 -8.58 -13.34
C ARG A 125 -24.83 -8.78 -12.36
N THR A 126 -25.16 -8.91 -11.07
CA THR A 126 -24.23 -9.27 -10.00
C THR A 126 -24.70 -10.53 -9.28
N LEU A 127 -23.81 -11.21 -8.60
CA LEU A 127 -24.19 -12.31 -7.71
C LEU A 127 -25.03 -11.74 -6.56
N ASN A 128 -26.06 -12.47 -6.15
CA ASN A 128 -26.97 -12.04 -5.09
C ASN A 128 -27.60 -10.65 -5.31
N ASN A 129 -27.62 -10.16 -6.56
CA ASN A 129 -28.20 -8.87 -6.95
C ASN A 129 -27.70 -7.66 -6.11
N ILE A 130 -26.48 -7.71 -5.61
CA ILE A 130 -25.84 -6.60 -4.89
C ILE A 130 -25.49 -5.46 -5.86
N VAL A 131 -25.35 -4.25 -5.33
CA VAL A 131 -24.88 -3.09 -6.10
C VAL A 131 -23.57 -3.43 -6.83
N PRO A 132 -23.42 -3.08 -8.14
CA PRO A 132 -22.31 -3.58 -8.97
C PRO A 132 -20.99 -2.83 -8.79
N ASP A 133 -20.86 -2.02 -7.75
CA ASP A 133 -19.64 -1.25 -7.48
C ASP A 133 -18.61 -2.10 -6.73
N CYS A 134 -17.34 -2.02 -7.13
CA CYS A 134 -16.23 -2.63 -6.39
C CYS A 134 -15.89 -1.80 -5.16
N TRP A 135 -15.98 -0.47 -5.25
CA TRP A 135 -15.84 0.45 -4.13
C TRP A 135 -16.77 1.65 -4.27
N ILE A 136 -17.13 2.23 -3.13
CA ILE A 136 -18.00 3.38 -3.02
C ILE A 136 -17.34 4.42 -2.15
N TYR A 137 -17.16 5.64 -2.67
CA TYR A 137 -16.69 6.77 -1.87
C TYR A 137 -17.81 7.31 -1.00
N VAL A 138 -17.52 7.53 0.29
CA VAL A 138 -18.46 8.08 1.25
C VAL A 138 -18.13 9.55 1.48
N GLN A 139 -19.03 10.42 1.04
CA GLN A 139 -18.88 11.89 1.16
C GLN A 139 -19.79 12.48 2.25
N ASP A 140 -20.42 11.65 3.08
CA ASP A 140 -21.24 12.10 4.21
C ASP A 140 -20.35 12.71 5.31
N THR A 141 -20.66 13.92 5.72
CA THR A 141 -19.95 14.62 6.80
C THR A 141 -20.27 14.09 8.20
N GLY A 142 -21.31 13.27 8.32
CA GLY A 142 -21.76 12.68 9.58
C GLY A 142 -21.03 11.40 10.00
N VAL A 143 -20.16 10.85 9.13
CA VAL A 143 -19.42 9.62 9.35
C VAL A 143 -17.91 9.82 9.14
N LYS A 144 -17.09 8.97 9.77
CA LYS A 144 -15.63 8.93 9.56
C LYS A 144 -15.23 8.04 8.40
N LEU A 145 -16.11 7.13 8.00
CA LEU A 145 -15.91 6.21 6.89
C LEU A 145 -15.63 6.99 5.61
N GLY A 146 -14.53 6.65 4.94
CA GLY A 146 -14.12 7.30 3.68
C GLY A 146 -14.50 6.49 2.44
N ARG A 147 -14.44 5.14 2.53
CA ARG A 147 -14.69 4.27 1.37
C ARG A 147 -15.20 2.90 1.81
N ILE A 148 -16.12 2.34 1.04
CA ILE A 148 -16.62 0.98 1.19
C ILE A 148 -16.08 0.16 0.01
N GLN A 149 -15.47 -0.97 0.27
CA GLN A 149 -15.15 -1.99 -0.74
C GLN A 149 -16.14 -3.14 -0.66
N ILE A 150 -16.57 -3.67 -1.80
CA ILE A 150 -17.46 -4.84 -1.88
C ILE A 150 -16.64 -5.97 -2.52
N PHE A 151 -16.09 -6.85 -1.68
CA PHE A 151 -15.15 -7.89 -2.14
C PHE A 151 -15.81 -8.93 -3.05
N ASN A 152 -17.10 -9.20 -2.89
CA ASN A 152 -17.87 -10.06 -3.79
C ASN A 152 -17.75 -9.65 -5.27
N ASN A 153 -17.70 -8.33 -5.52
CA ASN A 153 -17.60 -7.77 -6.87
C ASN A 153 -16.17 -7.78 -7.42
N TRP A 154 -15.15 -7.80 -6.54
CA TRP A 154 -13.76 -7.98 -6.96
C TRP A 154 -13.50 -9.42 -7.42
N SER A 155 -13.93 -10.40 -6.63
CA SER A 155 -13.91 -11.80 -6.99
C SER A 155 -14.92 -12.59 -6.15
N PRO A 156 -15.77 -13.42 -6.78
CA PRO A 156 -16.72 -14.24 -6.03
C PRO A 156 -16.04 -15.28 -5.13
N TYR A 157 -14.79 -15.60 -5.38
CA TYR A 157 -14.01 -16.57 -4.61
C TYR A 157 -13.43 -16.01 -3.29
N LEU A 158 -13.62 -14.71 -3.03
CA LEU A 158 -13.23 -14.08 -1.76
C LEU A 158 -14.24 -14.32 -0.63
N VAL A 159 -15.42 -14.88 -0.95
CA VAL A 159 -16.52 -15.10 0.00
C VAL A 159 -16.97 -16.55 -0.13
N GLU A 160 -16.97 -17.28 1.00
CA GLU A 160 -17.30 -18.71 1.01
C GLU A 160 -18.73 -18.99 0.52
N ASP A 161 -19.69 -18.17 0.97
CA ASP A 161 -21.11 -18.29 0.63
C ASP A 161 -21.57 -16.99 -0.06
N VAL A 162 -21.10 -16.80 -1.28
CA VAL A 162 -21.30 -15.56 -2.07
C VAL A 162 -22.76 -15.28 -2.41
N ASP A 163 -23.61 -16.31 -2.40
CA ASP A 163 -25.03 -16.17 -2.72
C ASP A 163 -25.86 -15.65 -1.54
N SER A 164 -25.35 -15.74 -0.32
CA SER A 164 -26.07 -15.36 0.90
C SER A 164 -25.32 -14.39 1.80
N LYS A 165 -24.04 -14.09 1.52
CA LYS A 165 -23.20 -13.23 2.35
C LYS A 165 -22.46 -12.21 1.52
N VAL A 166 -22.20 -11.05 2.14
CA VAL A 166 -21.41 -9.99 1.54
C VAL A 166 -20.23 -9.65 2.44
N TRP A 167 -19.02 -9.70 1.88
CA TRP A 167 -17.80 -9.27 2.56
C TRP A 167 -17.46 -7.85 2.11
N ILE A 168 -17.42 -6.92 3.05
CA ILE A 168 -17.11 -5.52 2.78
C ILE A 168 -15.89 -5.05 3.56
N GLY A 169 -15.13 -4.16 2.96
CA GLY A 169 -14.00 -3.47 3.59
C GLY A 169 -14.32 -2.00 3.79
N LEU A 170 -14.16 -1.51 5.00
CA LEU A 170 -14.47 -0.14 5.40
C LEU A 170 -13.16 0.59 5.68
N GLU A 171 -12.85 1.64 4.93
CA GLU A 171 -11.58 2.35 5.01
C GLU A 171 -11.72 3.67 5.76
N TYR A 172 -10.87 3.82 6.77
CA TYR A 172 -10.78 4.99 7.64
C TYR A 172 -9.40 5.62 7.50
N PHE A 173 -9.33 6.83 6.95
CA PHE A 173 -8.09 7.58 6.84
C PHE A 173 -7.75 8.22 8.18
N CYS A 174 -6.55 7.95 8.68
CA CYS A 174 -6.07 8.43 9.97
C CYS A 174 -4.55 8.50 9.98
N ASN A 175 -3.97 8.89 11.09
CA ASN A 175 -2.53 8.80 11.31
C ASN A 175 -2.25 7.96 12.55
N GLU A 176 -1.07 7.36 12.62
CA GLU A 176 -0.59 6.67 13.82
C GLU A 176 -0.64 7.63 15.02
N GLY A 177 -1.26 7.18 16.10
CA GLY A 177 -1.44 8.00 17.31
C GLY A 177 -2.77 8.74 17.40
N ASP A 178 -3.54 8.85 16.31
CA ASP A 178 -4.87 9.45 16.34
C ASP A 178 -5.84 8.69 17.26
N SER A 179 -6.89 9.37 17.69
CA SER A 179 -7.90 8.78 18.55
C SER A 179 -8.56 7.55 17.89
N PHE A 180 -8.78 7.58 16.58
CA PHE A 180 -9.33 6.45 15.81
C PHE A 180 -8.32 5.30 15.72
N TRP A 181 -7.06 5.61 15.38
CA TRP A 181 -5.97 4.62 15.31
C TRP A 181 -5.82 3.83 16.63
N ASN A 182 -5.99 4.52 17.75
CA ASN A 182 -5.81 3.95 19.09
C ASN A 182 -7.03 3.17 19.62
N LEU A 183 -8.15 3.14 18.87
CA LEU A 183 -9.29 2.34 19.28
C LEU A 183 -8.92 0.84 19.36
N SER A 184 -9.56 0.13 20.27
CA SER A 184 -9.52 -1.34 20.22
C SER A 184 -10.25 -1.84 18.96
N GLU A 185 -9.94 -3.06 18.53
CA GLU A 185 -10.62 -3.67 17.38
C GLU A 185 -12.14 -3.72 17.56
N GLU A 186 -12.59 -4.15 18.72
CA GLU A 186 -14.01 -4.19 19.08
C GLU A 186 -14.70 -2.82 18.94
N LYS A 187 -14.03 -1.74 19.40
CA LYS A 187 -14.57 -0.38 19.28
C LYS A 187 -14.59 0.10 17.82
N CYS A 188 -13.56 -0.23 17.02
CA CYS A 188 -13.56 0.06 15.59
C CYS A 188 -14.71 -0.64 14.86
N VAL A 189 -14.89 -1.93 15.10
CA VAL A 189 -15.95 -2.75 14.49
C VAL A 189 -17.33 -2.21 14.87
N ARG A 190 -17.52 -1.89 16.14
CA ARG A 190 -18.78 -1.29 16.62
C ARG A 190 -19.08 0.05 15.95
N LEU A 191 -18.08 0.95 15.88
CA LEU A 191 -18.24 2.24 15.21
C LEU A 191 -18.57 2.04 13.73
N ALA A 192 -17.88 1.15 13.04
CA ALA A 192 -18.12 0.83 11.65
C ALA A 192 -19.54 0.34 11.41
N ALA A 193 -20.05 -0.59 12.24
CA ALA A 193 -21.42 -1.06 12.16
C ALA A 193 -22.43 0.07 12.43
N GLU A 194 -22.19 0.94 13.42
CA GLU A 194 -23.03 2.08 13.74
C GLU A 194 -23.10 3.10 12.57
N GLU A 195 -22.00 3.35 11.88
CA GLU A 195 -21.97 4.21 10.70
C GLU A 195 -22.74 3.60 9.53
N LEU A 196 -22.59 2.29 9.27
CA LEU A 196 -23.37 1.59 8.24
C LEU A 196 -24.87 1.61 8.52
N ILE A 197 -25.29 1.44 9.78
CA ILE A 197 -26.70 1.55 10.18
C ILE A 197 -27.20 2.98 9.94
N ARG A 198 -26.43 3.99 10.34
CA ARG A 198 -26.78 5.40 10.13
C ARG A 198 -26.98 5.73 8.66
N MET A 199 -26.12 5.20 7.78
CA MET A 199 -26.23 5.38 6.33
C MET A 199 -27.31 4.48 5.69
N GLY A 200 -27.92 3.58 6.44
CA GLY A 200 -28.93 2.66 5.93
C GLY A 200 -28.35 1.53 5.05
N VAL A 201 -27.05 1.25 5.16
CA VAL A 201 -26.37 0.18 4.41
C VAL A 201 -26.69 -1.19 4.98
N ILE A 202 -26.78 -1.30 6.31
CA ILE A 202 -27.31 -2.44 7.07
C ILE A 202 -28.40 -1.96 8.03
N ASN A 203 -29.19 -2.88 8.60
CA ASN A 203 -30.31 -2.50 9.47
C ASN A 203 -29.94 -2.47 10.95
N ARG A 204 -29.11 -3.40 11.40
CA ARG A 204 -28.80 -3.62 12.82
C ARG A 204 -27.43 -4.29 12.99
N LYS A 205 -26.92 -4.29 14.22
CA LYS A 205 -25.59 -4.85 14.52
C LYS A 205 -25.54 -6.37 14.31
N GLU A 206 -26.64 -7.05 14.49
CA GLU A 206 -26.77 -8.50 14.31
C GLU A 206 -26.65 -8.95 12.85
N ASP A 207 -26.75 -8.02 11.89
CA ASP A 207 -26.49 -8.27 10.47
C ASP A 207 -24.99 -8.53 10.21
N VAL A 208 -24.11 -8.16 11.15
CA VAL A 208 -22.66 -8.44 11.10
C VAL A 208 -22.40 -9.82 11.65
N LEU A 209 -21.95 -10.73 10.78
CA LEU A 209 -21.69 -12.13 11.10
C LEU A 209 -20.26 -12.39 11.58
N ASP A 210 -19.31 -11.66 11.03
CA ASP A 210 -17.89 -11.75 11.37
C ASP A 210 -17.18 -10.43 11.07
N SER A 211 -16.00 -10.21 11.63
CA SER A 211 -15.24 -8.98 11.49
C SER A 211 -13.75 -9.18 11.61
N HIS A 212 -13.00 -8.29 10.98
CA HIS A 212 -11.54 -8.23 11.07
C HIS A 212 -11.07 -6.79 10.91
N ARG A 213 -10.00 -6.42 11.58
CA ARG A 213 -9.40 -5.09 11.45
C ARG A 213 -7.92 -5.15 11.15
N GLU A 214 -7.49 -4.38 10.12
CA GLU A 214 -6.09 -4.15 9.82
C GLU A 214 -5.71 -2.68 9.96
N LYS A 215 -4.50 -2.43 10.46
CA LYS A 215 -3.87 -1.11 10.51
C LYS A 215 -2.72 -1.07 9.52
N VAL A 216 -2.75 -0.13 8.60
CA VAL A 216 -1.72 0.00 7.57
C VAL A 216 -0.98 1.33 7.77
N LYS A 217 0.26 1.23 8.24
CA LYS A 217 1.15 2.38 8.37
C LYS A 217 1.72 2.78 7.02
N LYS A 218 1.90 4.09 6.83
CA LYS A 218 2.52 4.65 5.62
C LYS A 218 1.86 4.15 4.34
N ALA A 219 0.52 4.06 4.37
CA ALA A 219 -0.26 3.54 3.26
C ALA A 219 -0.24 4.47 2.05
N TYR A 220 -0.23 5.78 2.29
CA TYR A 220 -0.27 6.81 1.26
C TYR A 220 0.89 7.79 1.43
N PRO A 221 1.90 7.79 0.53
CA PRO A 221 2.85 8.87 0.42
C PRO A 221 2.11 10.18 0.12
N ALA A 222 2.41 11.25 0.84
CA ALA A 222 1.78 12.54 0.64
C ALA A 222 2.79 13.57 0.09
N TYR A 223 2.29 14.61 -0.60
CA TYR A 223 3.11 15.52 -1.41
C TYR A 223 3.13 16.92 -0.84
N PHE A 224 3.43 17.03 0.46
CA PHE A 224 3.60 18.31 1.16
C PHE A 224 4.86 18.29 2.06
N ASP A 225 5.05 19.28 2.90
CA ASP A 225 6.24 19.46 3.75
C ASP A 225 7.56 19.38 2.96
N THR A 226 8.45 18.46 3.34
CA THR A 226 9.77 18.32 2.70
C THR A 226 9.73 17.68 1.31
N TYR A 227 8.58 17.25 0.84
CA TYR A 227 8.42 16.65 -0.48
C TYR A 227 8.91 17.58 -1.62
N SER A 228 8.77 18.90 -1.46
CA SER A 228 9.29 19.89 -2.42
C SER A 228 10.80 19.77 -2.66
N GLN A 229 11.54 19.13 -1.74
CA GLN A 229 12.99 18.94 -1.81
C GLN A 229 13.38 17.48 -2.13
N ILE A 230 12.42 16.64 -2.52
CA ILE A 230 12.65 15.21 -2.74
C ILE A 230 13.72 14.92 -3.80
N ASP A 231 13.89 15.80 -4.79
CA ASP A 231 14.89 15.61 -5.84
C ASP A 231 16.33 15.61 -5.29
N GLN A 232 16.60 16.31 -4.18
CA GLN A 232 17.90 16.29 -3.51
C GLN A 232 18.12 14.91 -2.84
N LEU A 233 17.11 14.35 -2.21
CA LEU A 233 17.15 13.02 -1.63
C LEU A 233 17.34 11.94 -2.69
N ILE A 234 16.61 12.03 -3.80
CA ILE A 234 16.74 11.12 -4.94
C ILE A 234 18.16 11.16 -5.51
N SER A 235 18.70 12.36 -5.71
CA SER A 235 20.06 12.55 -6.20
C SER A 235 21.10 11.91 -5.27
N TYR A 236 20.94 12.08 -3.96
CA TYR A 236 21.81 11.46 -2.96
C TYR A 236 21.76 9.92 -3.02
N LEU A 237 20.57 9.34 -3.04
CA LEU A 237 20.39 7.90 -3.08
C LEU A 237 20.88 7.28 -4.39
N ASN A 238 20.69 7.99 -5.51
CA ASN A 238 21.23 7.57 -6.81
C ASN A 238 22.77 7.67 -6.91
N GLY A 239 23.41 8.32 -5.96
CA GLY A 239 24.86 8.34 -5.82
C GLY A 239 25.45 6.99 -5.39
N PHE A 240 24.65 6.11 -4.78
CA PHE A 240 25.11 4.74 -4.47
C PHE A 240 25.04 3.86 -5.72
N GLU A 241 26.19 3.29 -6.09
CA GLU A 241 26.32 2.54 -7.35
C GLU A 241 25.38 1.34 -7.46
N ASN A 242 25.12 0.66 -6.35
CA ASN A 242 24.40 -0.60 -6.29
C ASN A 242 23.07 -0.56 -5.50
N LEU A 243 22.54 0.63 -5.19
CA LEU A 243 21.28 0.81 -4.52
C LEU A 243 20.21 1.30 -5.52
N TYR A 244 19.08 0.65 -5.52
CA TYR A 244 17.91 1.00 -6.34
C TYR A 244 16.67 1.14 -5.45
N CYS A 245 15.89 2.20 -5.65
CA CYS A 245 14.65 2.42 -4.92
C CYS A 245 13.45 2.20 -5.85
N VAL A 246 12.55 1.30 -5.46
CA VAL A 246 11.43 0.86 -6.30
C VAL A 246 10.12 0.86 -5.51
N GLY A 247 9.01 0.91 -6.23
CA GLY A 247 7.68 0.78 -5.68
C GLY A 247 7.17 2.03 -4.99
N ARG A 248 5.95 1.94 -4.50
CA ARG A 248 5.19 3.06 -3.90
C ARG A 248 5.95 3.76 -2.78
N ASN A 249 6.39 3.03 -1.79
CA ASN A 249 7.09 3.60 -0.64
C ASN A 249 8.58 3.83 -0.90
N GLY A 250 9.21 2.97 -1.70
CA GLY A 250 10.61 3.12 -2.09
C GLY A 250 10.89 4.33 -2.96
N GLN A 251 9.86 4.91 -3.59
CA GLN A 251 9.96 6.13 -4.37
C GLN A 251 9.17 7.31 -3.80
N HIS A 252 8.46 7.11 -2.71
CA HIS A 252 7.51 8.08 -2.16
C HIS A 252 6.56 8.62 -3.23
N ARG A 253 5.93 7.69 -3.97
CA ARG A 253 5.00 7.96 -5.08
C ARG A 253 3.67 7.27 -4.83
N TYR A 254 2.59 7.92 -5.21
CA TYR A 254 1.28 7.29 -5.22
C TYR A 254 1.18 6.32 -6.42
N ASN A 255 1.76 5.14 -6.24
CA ASN A 255 1.79 4.09 -7.23
C ASN A 255 0.72 3.03 -6.96
N ASN A 256 0.05 2.56 -8.01
CA ASN A 256 -0.68 1.31 -7.98
C ASN A 256 0.28 0.11 -8.14
N MET A 257 -0.23 -1.11 -8.08
CA MET A 257 0.59 -2.32 -8.18
C MET A 257 1.35 -2.41 -9.51
N ASP A 258 0.71 -2.04 -10.62
CA ASP A 258 1.32 -2.01 -11.96
C ASP A 258 2.51 -1.05 -12.04
N HIS A 259 2.39 0.16 -11.51
CA HIS A 259 3.50 1.10 -11.41
C HIS A 259 4.65 0.54 -10.56
N SER A 260 4.34 -0.06 -9.42
CA SER A 260 5.35 -0.65 -8.53
C SER A 260 6.10 -1.80 -9.22
N MET A 261 5.37 -2.66 -9.94
CA MET A 261 5.96 -3.73 -10.76
C MET A 261 6.83 -3.17 -11.88
N ALA A 262 6.36 -2.14 -12.59
CA ALA A 262 7.13 -1.51 -13.67
C ALA A 262 8.45 -0.91 -13.17
N THR A 263 8.47 -0.30 -11.96
CA THR A 263 9.73 0.19 -11.38
C THR A 263 10.74 -0.93 -11.13
N ALA A 264 10.27 -2.11 -10.72
CA ALA A 264 11.12 -3.29 -10.53
C ALA A 264 11.64 -3.83 -11.87
N PHE A 265 10.80 -3.90 -12.91
CA PHE A 265 11.22 -4.36 -14.23
C PHE A 265 12.26 -3.43 -14.86
N GLU A 266 12.06 -2.10 -14.79
CA GLU A 266 13.06 -1.15 -15.27
C GLU A 266 14.37 -1.25 -14.49
N THR A 267 14.32 -1.50 -13.18
CA THR A 267 15.50 -1.74 -12.35
C THR A 267 16.28 -2.96 -12.83
N VAL A 268 15.61 -4.10 -13.00
CA VAL A 268 16.24 -5.34 -13.47
C VAL A 268 16.84 -5.16 -14.87
N LYS A 269 16.12 -4.46 -15.76
CA LYS A 269 16.62 -4.14 -17.10
C LYS A 269 17.92 -3.34 -17.03
N ASN A 270 17.98 -2.29 -16.18
CA ASN A 270 19.19 -1.48 -16.00
C ASN A 270 20.36 -2.32 -15.48
N ILE A 271 20.10 -3.20 -14.51
CA ILE A 271 21.11 -4.12 -13.96
C ILE A 271 21.68 -5.03 -15.07
N LEU A 272 20.79 -5.63 -15.88
CA LEU A 272 21.20 -6.57 -16.93
C LEU A 272 21.93 -5.90 -18.10
N THR A 273 21.58 -4.67 -18.42
CA THR A 273 22.20 -3.90 -19.51
C THR A 273 23.40 -3.06 -19.10
N GLY A 274 23.67 -2.95 -17.79
CA GLY A 274 24.70 -2.06 -17.25
C GLY A 274 24.37 -0.58 -17.35
N GLU A 275 23.07 -0.23 -17.53
CA GLU A 275 22.60 1.16 -17.56
C GLU A 275 22.78 1.79 -16.19
N LYS A 276 23.50 2.92 -16.13
CA LYS A 276 23.78 3.63 -14.88
C LYS A 276 22.74 4.69 -14.53
N SER A 277 22.08 5.24 -15.55
CA SER A 277 20.98 6.16 -15.31
C SER A 277 19.82 5.42 -14.63
N ARG A 278 19.18 6.08 -13.68
CA ARG A 278 17.97 5.58 -13.00
C ARG A 278 16.74 6.40 -13.36
N GLU A 279 16.87 7.28 -14.34
CA GLU A 279 15.79 8.16 -14.76
C GLU A 279 14.55 7.39 -15.20
N ASN A 280 14.71 6.31 -15.97
CA ASN A 280 13.61 5.46 -16.40
C ASN A 280 12.86 4.82 -15.23
N ILE A 281 13.56 4.48 -14.14
CA ILE A 281 12.95 3.89 -12.93
C ILE A 281 12.10 4.93 -12.19
N TRP A 282 12.62 6.15 -12.03
CA TRP A 282 11.94 7.24 -11.36
C TRP A 282 10.82 7.88 -12.20
N ASN A 283 10.85 7.70 -13.52
CA ASN A 283 9.86 8.25 -14.46
C ASN A 283 8.71 7.31 -14.80
N VAL A 284 8.63 6.14 -14.18
CA VAL A 284 7.48 5.21 -14.34
C VAL A 284 6.17 5.90 -14.00
N ASN A 285 6.14 6.68 -12.92
CA ASN A 285 5.03 7.54 -12.55
C ASN A 285 5.55 8.94 -12.23
N THR A 286 5.12 9.91 -13.01
CA THR A 286 5.52 11.32 -12.88
C THR A 286 4.42 12.20 -12.26
N GLU A 287 3.32 11.64 -11.82
CA GLU A 287 2.25 12.37 -11.15
C GLU A 287 2.79 12.98 -9.85
N LYS A 288 2.67 14.32 -9.75
CA LYS A 288 3.10 15.10 -8.58
C LYS A 288 1.94 15.58 -7.75
N GLU A 289 0.71 15.26 -8.14
CA GLU A 289 -0.53 15.65 -7.46
C GLU A 289 -1.31 14.40 -7.08
N TYR A 290 -1.80 14.42 -5.87
CA TYR A 290 -2.69 13.38 -5.36
C TYR A 290 -4.12 13.76 -5.71
N HIS A 291 -4.77 12.99 -6.57
CA HIS A 291 -6.09 13.30 -7.09
C HIS A 291 -7.26 12.83 -6.20
N GLU A 292 -6.99 12.23 -5.06
CA GLU A 292 -8.01 11.85 -4.06
C GLU A 292 -8.14 12.91 -2.95
N GLU A 293 -8.23 14.19 -3.30
CA GLU A 293 -8.63 15.19 -2.31
C GLU A 293 -10.12 15.06 -2.00
N LYS A 294 -10.44 15.01 -0.71
CA LYS A 294 -11.81 15.30 -0.27
C LYS A 294 -12.12 16.72 -0.68
N ALA A 295 -13.03 16.89 -1.66
CA ALA A 295 -13.66 18.16 -1.94
C ALA A 295 -14.49 18.64 -0.73
#